data_1487c48ae68db2daf1e35c7640caf163
#
_entry.id   1487c48ae68db2daf1e35c7640caf163
#
_cell.length_a   1.000
_cell.length_b   1.000
_cell.length_c   1.000
_cell.angle_alpha   90.00
_cell.angle_beta   90.00
_cell.angle_gamma   90.00
#
_symmetry.space_group_name_H-M   'P 1'
#
loop_
_entity.id
_entity.type
_entity.pdbx_description
1 polymer ?
#
loop_
_entity_poly.entity_id
_entity_poly.type
_entity_poly.pdbx_seq_one_letter_code
_entity_poly.pdbx_strand_id
1 'polypeptide(L)'
;LVALLAVDAALGTVTPLLVREIINKGIGGNRPHLVIGIALVMALIAVFDSALALIERYFSSRIGEGLIFDMRAKVFAHIQRMPVAFFTRTQTGALVSRLNNDVLGAQQAFTSTLSSVVSNLLGVTFTLVVMFKLSWQITLVSLALLPLFVLPARWFGRKLRAITRESYNLNAAMNNPMN
;
A
#
# COMPACT_ATOMS: atom_id res chain seq x y z
N LEU A 1 -3.47 15.11 0.01
CA LEU A 1 -2.94 13.76 0.22
C LEU A 1 -1.69 13.50 -0.64
N VAL A 2 -1.76 13.64 -1.97
CA VAL A 2 -0.62 13.37 -2.88
C VAL A 2 0.63 14.19 -2.51
N ALA A 3 0.48 15.46 -2.14
CA ALA A 3 1.61 16.28 -1.71
C ALA A 3 2.25 15.77 -0.41
N LEU A 4 1.45 15.28 0.55
CA LEU A 4 1.95 14.66 1.78
C LEU A 4 2.73 13.38 1.47
N LEU A 5 2.17 12.50 0.62
CA LEU A 5 2.85 11.28 0.17
C LEU A 5 4.17 11.56 -0.56
N ALA A 6 4.24 12.67 -1.31
CA ALA A 6 5.49 13.09 -1.97
C ALA A 6 6.54 13.56 -0.96
N VAL A 7 6.14 14.28 0.09
CA VAL A 7 7.04 14.70 1.17
C VAL A 7 7.54 13.49 1.94
N ASP A 8 6.67 12.55 2.30
CA ASP A 8 7.02 11.29 2.97
C ASP A 8 8.04 10.48 2.15
N ALA A 9 7.78 10.29 0.86
CA ALA A 9 8.68 9.59 -0.05
C ALA A 9 10.05 10.30 -0.19
N ALA A 10 10.07 11.63 -0.19
CA ALA A 10 11.31 12.40 -0.22
C ALA A 10 12.10 12.25 1.09
N LEU A 11 11.43 12.31 2.25
CA LEU A 11 12.05 12.09 3.56
C LEU A 11 12.64 10.69 3.69
N GLY A 12 11.93 9.66 3.23
CA GLY A 12 12.42 8.28 3.22
C GLY A 12 13.73 8.11 2.46
N THR A 13 13.99 8.92 1.44
CA THR A 13 15.26 8.87 0.69
C THR A 13 16.41 9.63 1.36
N VAL A 14 16.13 10.51 2.33
CA VAL A 14 17.16 11.24 3.08
C VAL A 14 17.90 10.32 4.05
N THR A 15 17.22 9.37 4.67
CA THR A 15 17.82 8.44 5.64
C THR A 15 19.04 7.69 5.11
N PRO A 16 19.02 7.03 3.94
CA PRO A 16 20.20 6.38 3.37
C PRO A 16 21.36 7.37 3.08
N LEU A 17 21.04 8.61 2.71
CA LEU A 17 22.06 9.63 2.47
C LEU A 17 22.76 10.05 3.77
N LEU A 18 22.02 10.17 4.87
CA LEU A 18 22.59 10.47 6.19
C LEU A 18 23.44 9.31 6.70
N VAL A 19 23.01 8.06 6.49
CA VAL A 19 23.81 6.86 6.83
C VAL A 19 25.13 6.86 6.06
N ARG A 20 25.10 7.18 4.77
CA ARG A 20 26.33 7.34 3.97
C ARG A 20 27.29 8.38 4.55
N GLU A 21 26.78 9.54 4.99
CA GLU A 21 27.58 10.59 5.61
C GLU A 21 28.18 10.13 6.95
N ILE A 22 27.42 9.38 7.77
CA ILE A 22 27.94 8.78 9.02
C ILE A 22 29.13 7.87 8.71
N ILE A 23 28.99 6.98 7.74
CA ILE A 23 30.05 6.01 7.39
C ILE A 23 31.27 6.73 6.84
N ASN A 24 31.08 7.61 5.87
CA ASN A 24 32.22 8.22 5.16
C ASN A 24 32.93 9.29 5.98
N LYS A 25 32.20 10.18 6.62
CA LYS A 25 32.78 11.32 7.35
C LYS A 25 32.83 11.15 8.85
N GLY A 26 31.88 10.42 9.41
CA GLY A 26 31.80 10.17 10.83
C GLY A 26 32.82 9.12 11.27
N ILE A 27 32.69 7.89 10.77
CA ILE A 27 33.53 6.77 11.14
C ILE A 27 34.86 6.84 10.41
N GLY A 28 34.83 7.00 9.06
CA GLY A 28 36.04 7.08 8.25
C GLY A 28 36.90 8.32 8.54
N GLY A 29 36.29 9.43 8.99
CA GLY A 29 36.96 10.66 9.38
C GLY A 29 37.30 10.75 10.87
N ASN A 30 37.02 9.71 11.68
CA ASN A 30 37.21 9.69 13.15
C ASN A 30 36.63 10.91 13.89
N ARG A 31 35.40 11.31 13.50
CA ARG A 31 34.71 12.51 14.03
C ARG A 31 33.42 12.12 14.77
N PRO A 32 33.49 11.72 16.07
CA PRO A 32 32.33 11.23 16.82
C PRO A 32 31.21 12.29 16.97
N HIS A 33 31.57 13.57 17.03
CA HIS A 33 30.58 14.65 17.11
C HIS A 33 29.68 14.73 15.87
N LEU A 34 30.19 14.43 14.66
CA LEU A 34 29.38 14.36 13.46
C LEU A 34 28.41 13.19 13.48
N VAL A 35 28.84 12.05 14.00
CA VAL A 35 27.97 10.86 14.15
C VAL A 35 26.78 11.18 15.07
N ILE A 36 27.05 11.79 16.23
CA ILE A 36 26.00 12.18 17.20
C ILE A 36 25.07 13.21 16.55
N GLY A 37 25.61 14.24 15.88
CA GLY A 37 24.80 15.25 15.23
C GLY A 37 23.88 14.69 14.16
N ILE A 38 24.40 13.81 13.29
CA ILE A 38 23.58 13.17 12.23
C ILE A 38 22.56 12.21 12.86
N ALA A 39 22.92 11.49 13.90
CA ALA A 39 21.97 10.61 14.62
C ALA A 39 20.80 11.40 15.22
N LEU A 40 21.06 12.59 15.81
CA LEU A 40 20.01 13.48 16.29
C LEU A 40 19.10 13.98 15.14
N VAL A 41 19.69 14.35 14.01
CA VAL A 41 18.91 14.74 12.82
C VAL A 41 18.04 13.57 12.33
N MET A 42 18.56 12.35 12.28
CA MET A 42 17.79 11.17 11.92
C MET A 42 16.62 10.92 12.89
N ALA A 43 16.87 11.10 14.20
CA ALA A 43 15.82 10.97 15.21
C ALA A 43 14.71 12.02 15.01
N LEU A 44 15.08 13.28 14.72
CA LEU A 44 14.12 14.33 14.40
C LEU A 44 13.32 14.02 13.12
N ILE A 45 13.98 13.53 12.09
CA ILE A 45 13.31 13.10 10.86
C ILE A 45 12.31 11.98 11.15
N ALA A 46 12.67 10.99 11.96
CA ALA A 46 11.78 9.89 12.31
C ALA A 46 10.54 10.36 13.10
N VAL A 47 10.68 11.33 13.99
CA VAL A 47 9.56 11.95 14.71
C VAL A 47 8.66 12.71 13.72
N PHE A 48 9.26 13.47 12.81
CA PHE A 48 8.51 14.22 11.81
C PHE A 48 7.76 13.29 10.84
N ASP A 49 8.40 12.23 10.40
CA ASP A 49 7.83 11.18 9.54
C ASP A 49 6.62 10.51 10.22
N SER A 50 6.75 10.16 11.49
CA SER A 50 5.64 9.63 12.29
C SER A 50 4.47 10.60 12.39
N ALA A 51 4.73 11.89 12.59
CA ALA A 51 3.69 12.91 12.61
C ALA A 51 3.02 13.06 11.24
N LEU A 52 3.81 13.03 10.17
CA LEU A 52 3.32 13.09 8.79
C LEU A 52 2.41 11.89 8.48
N ALA A 53 2.81 10.69 8.88
CA ALA A 53 2.02 9.46 8.71
C ALA A 53 0.65 9.54 9.44
N LEU A 54 0.59 10.16 10.63
CA LEU A 54 -0.68 10.40 11.32
C LEU A 54 -1.58 11.35 10.54
N ILE A 55 -1.02 12.43 10.00
CA ILE A 55 -1.74 13.41 9.17
C ILE A 55 -2.27 12.73 7.90
N GLU A 56 -1.46 11.94 7.23
CA GLU A 56 -1.85 11.16 6.05
C GLU A 56 -3.00 10.21 6.34
N ARG A 57 -2.91 9.48 7.45
CA ARG A 57 -3.97 8.58 7.90
C ARG A 57 -5.27 9.32 8.19
N TYR A 58 -5.20 10.48 8.82
CA TYR A 58 -6.37 11.33 9.07
C TYR A 58 -7.06 11.76 7.78
N PHE A 59 -6.30 12.30 6.82
CA PHE A 59 -6.86 12.73 5.53
C PHE A 59 -7.39 11.55 4.70
N SER A 60 -6.69 10.43 4.70
CA SER A 60 -7.12 9.20 4.01
C SER A 60 -8.45 8.68 4.57
N SER A 61 -8.57 8.64 5.91
CA SER A 61 -9.82 8.24 6.57
C SER A 61 -10.97 9.20 6.22
N ARG A 62 -10.72 10.50 6.26
CA ARG A 62 -11.71 11.53 5.96
C ARG A 62 -12.25 11.43 4.52
N ILE A 63 -11.35 11.17 3.56
CA ILE A 63 -11.72 10.94 2.15
C ILE A 63 -12.54 9.65 2.04
N GLY A 64 -12.12 8.60 2.75
CA GLY A 64 -12.81 7.32 2.75
C GLY A 64 -14.25 7.40 3.29
N GLU A 65 -14.44 8.11 4.41
CA GLU A 65 -15.76 8.31 5.01
C GLU A 65 -16.69 9.11 4.08
N GLY A 66 -16.18 10.17 3.43
CA GLY A 66 -16.94 10.93 2.45
C GLY A 66 -17.35 10.08 1.25
N LEU A 67 -16.44 9.24 0.74
CA LEU A 67 -16.73 8.33 -0.37
C LEU A 67 -17.80 7.29 0.00
N ILE A 68 -17.74 6.71 1.22
CA ILE A 68 -18.79 5.80 1.71
C ILE A 68 -20.14 6.48 1.72
N PHE A 69 -20.21 7.68 2.29
CA PHE A 69 -21.45 8.43 2.39
C PHE A 69 -22.07 8.66 1.02
N ASP A 70 -21.28 9.14 0.06
CA ASP A 70 -21.73 9.40 -1.31
C ASP A 70 -22.17 8.11 -2.02
N MET A 71 -21.40 7.03 -1.88
CA MET A 71 -21.75 5.74 -2.48
C MET A 71 -23.04 5.18 -1.89
N ARG A 72 -23.19 5.19 -0.56
CA ARG A 72 -24.42 4.74 0.09
C ARG A 72 -25.64 5.55 -0.35
N ALA A 73 -25.51 6.87 -0.42
CA ALA A 73 -26.59 7.75 -0.86
C ALA A 73 -27.01 7.44 -2.32
N LYS A 74 -26.03 7.27 -3.22
CA LYS A 74 -26.31 6.93 -4.63
C LYS A 74 -26.95 5.56 -4.80
N VAL A 75 -26.44 4.56 -4.11
CA VAL A 75 -27.01 3.20 -4.20
C VAL A 75 -28.38 3.13 -3.58
N PHE A 76 -28.60 3.79 -2.45
CA PHE A 76 -29.92 3.87 -1.81
C PHE A 76 -30.95 4.56 -2.74
N ALA A 77 -30.55 5.70 -3.33
CA ALA A 77 -31.41 6.39 -4.30
C ALA A 77 -31.72 5.54 -5.55
N HIS A 78 -30.77 4.71 -5.97
CA HIS A 78 -30.99 3.78 -7.09
C HIS A 78 -31.99 2.69 -6.72
N ILE A 79 -31.83 2.07 -5.53
CA ILE A 79 -32.72 1.04 -5.04
C ILE A 79 -34.15 1.56 -4.87
N GLN A 80 -34.35 2.78 -4.37
CA GLN A 80 -35.67 3.38 -4.23
C GLN A 80 -36.43 3.54 -5.55
N ARG A 81 -35.74 3.60 -6.69
CA ARG A 81 -36.32 3.72 -8.04
C ARG A 81 -36.65 2.35 -8.65
N MET A 82 -36.31 1.24 -7.97
CA MET A 82 -36.61 -0.10 -8.49
C MET A 82 -38.10 -0.40 -8.39
N PRO A 83 -38.66 -1.14 -9.38
CA PRO A 83 -40.07 -1.52 -9.34
C PRO A 83 -40.36 -2.50 -8.19
N VAL A 84 -41.59 -2.50 -7.68
CA VAL A 84 -42.03 -3.39 -6.57
C VAL A 84 -41.75 -4.87 -6.86
N ALA A 85 -41.84 -5.29 -8.12
CA ALA A 85 -41.53 -6.66 -8.55
C ALA A 85 -40.07 -7.07 -8.25
N PHE A 86 -39.15 -6.15 -8.12
CA PHE A 86 -37.77 -6.43 -7.71
C PHE A 86 -37.72 -6.89 -6.25
N PHE A 87 -38.43 -6.20 -5.35
CA PHE A 87 -38.44 -6.47 -3.92
C PHE A 87 -39.18 -7.76 -3.54
N THR A 88 -40.16 -8.20 -4.34
CA THR A 88 -40.88 -9.45 -4.13
C THR A 88 -40.03 -10.68 -4.49
N ARG A 89 -38.99 -10.51 -5.36
CA ARG A 89 -38.13 -11.61 -5.80
C ARG A 89 -36.75 -11.61 -5.09
N THR A 90 -36.42 -10.56 -4.39
CA THR A 90 -35.09 -10.39 -3.76
C THR A 90 -35.25 -10.30 -2.25
N GLN A 91 -34.49 -11.11 -1.51
CA GLN A 91 -34.46 -11.01 -0.05
C GLN A 91 -33.83 -9.69 0.37
N THR A 92 -34.60 -8.80 0.95
CA THR A 92 -34.19 -7.44 1.35
C THR A 92 -32.98 -7.46 2.29
N GLY A 93 -32.91 -8.43 3.23
CA GLY A 93 -31.79 -8.58 4.15
C GLY A 93 -30.46 -8.92 3.44
N ALA A 94 -30.49 -9.80 2.43
CA ALA A 94 -29.33 -10.14 1.63
C ALA A 94 -28.85 -8.94 0.79
N LEU A 95 -29.79 -8.14 0.27
CA LEU A 95 -29.49 -6.93 -0.47
C LEU A 95 -28.77 -5.89 0.39
N VAL A 96 -29.28 -5.62 1.60
CA VAL A 96 -28.67 -4.67 2.56
C VAL A 96 -27.27 -5.13 3.00
N SER A 97 -27.11 -6.42 3.30
CA SER A 97 -25.80 -6.99 3.66
C SER A 97 -24.79 -6.86 2.54
N ARG A 98 -25.17 -7.20 1.31
CA ARG A 98 -24.32 -7.08 0.12
C ARG A 98 -23.92 -5.63 -0.14
N LEU A 99 -24.87 -4.71 -0.02
CA LEU A 99 -24.67 -3.28 -0.18
C LEU A 99 -23.64 -2.73 0.80
N ASN A 100 -23.72 -3.11 2.07
CA ASN A 100 -22.74 -2.72 3.07
C ASN A 100 -21.35 -3.28 2.77
N ASN A 101 -21.25 -4.57 2.43
CA ASN A 101 -19.98 -5.23 2.16
C ASN A 101 -19.31 -4.68 0.87
N ASP A 102 -20.09 -4.47 -0.20
CA ASP A 102 -19.57 -3.97 -1.46
C ASP A 102 -19.11 -2.51 -1.33
N VAL A 103 -19.83 -1.67 -0.58
CA VAL A 103 -19.43 -0.28 -0.32
C VAL A 103 -18.17 -0.20 0.54
N LEU A 104 -18.08 -1.02 1.60
CA LEU A 104 -16.88 -1.10 2.44
C LEU A 104 -15.68 -1.63 1.66
N GLY A 105 -15.87 -2.65 0.82
CA GLY A 105 -14.82 -3.17 -0.05
C GLY A 105 -14.32 -2.14 -1.07
N ALA A 106 -15.23 -1.40 -1.69
CA ALA A 106 -14.89 -0.30 -2.60
C ALA A 106 -14.12 0.82 -1.88
N GLN A 107 -14.55 1.22 -0.68
CA GLN A 107 -13.83 2.19 0.14
C GLN A 107 -12.38 1.74 0.40
N GLN A 108 -12.20 0.51 0.86
CA GLN A 108 -10.88 -0.01 1.18
C GLN A 108 -9.97 -0.05 -0.06
N ALA A 109 -10.54 -0.40 -1.23
CA ALA A 109 -9.81 -0.35 -2.48
C ALA A 109 -9.37 1.08 -2.85
N PHE A 110 -10.23 2.07 -2.69
CA PHE A 110 -9.92 3.47 -3.02
C PHE A 110 -8.98 4.12 -2.02
N THR A 111 -9.22 3.96 -0.72
CA THR A 111 -8.44 4.69 0.31
C THR A 111 -7.09 4.05 0.58
N SER A 112 -7.04 2.73 0.81
CA SER A 112 -5.78 2.07 1.15
C SER A 112 -4.97 1.67 -0.09
N THR A 113 -5.61 1.05 -1.09
CA THR A 113 -4.89 0.53 -2.26
C THR A 113 -4.38 1.67 -3.14
N LEU A 114 -5.21 2.68 -3.44
CA LEU A 114 -4.81 3.81 -4.26
C LEU A 114 -3.71 4.64 -3.59
N SER A 115 -3.86 4.93 -2.29
CA SER A 115 -2.82 5.63 -1.52
C SER A 115 -1.51 4.86 -1.49
N SER A 116 -1.56 3.53 -1.27
CA SER A 116 -0.37 2.69 -1.28
C SER A 116 0.29 2.63 -2.66
N VAL A 117 -0.48 2.56 -3.74
CA VAL A 117 0.07 2.57 -5.10
C VAL A 117 0.77 3.89 -5.40
N VAL A 118 0.15 5.03 -5.06
CA VAL A 118 0.73 6.35 -5.26
C VAL A 118 1.99 6.52 -4.41
N SER A 119 1.96 6.17 -3.13
CA SER A 119 3.12 6.24 -2.23
C SER A 119 4.27 5.38 -2.73
N ASN A 120 4.01 4.13 -3.11
CA ASN A 120 5.03 3.22 -3.63
C ASN A 120 5.63 3.73 -4.95
N LEU A 121 4.83 4.27 -5.87
CA LEU A 121 5.33 4.85 -7.12
C LEU A 121 6.23 6.05 -6.86
N LEU A 122 5.82 6.95 -5.97
CA LEU A 122 6.64 8.10 -5.57
C LEU A 122 7.93 7.63 -4.89
N GLY A 123 7.83 6.71 -3.91
CA GLY A 123 8.99 6.15 -3.20
C GLY A 123 10.00 5.50 -4.13
N VAL A 124 9.54 4.65 -5.06
CA VAL A 124 10.40 4.03 -6.08
C VAL A 124 11.05 5.08 -6.96
N THR A 125 10.28 6.08 -7.41
CA THR A 125 10.81 7.15 -8.28
C THR A 125 11.89 7.96 -7.57
N PHE A 126 11.64 8.43 -6.35
CA PHE A 126 12.63 9.17 -5.55
C PHE A 126 13.87 8.31 -5.28
N THR A 127 13.67 7.07 -4.86
CA THR A 127 14.79 6.15 -4.60
C THR A 127 15.64 5.93 -5.85
N LEU A 128 15.04 5.69 -7.00
CA LEU A 128 15.76 5.52 -8.27
C LEU A 128 16.55 6.78 -8.64
N VAL A 129 15.94 7.96 -8.53
CA VAL A 129 16.63 9.23 -8.82
C VAL A 129 17.86 9.40 -7.93
N VAL A 130 17.73 9.11 -6.63
CA VAL A 130 18.86 9.20 -5.69
C VAL A 130 19.91 8.14 -6.01
N MET A 131 19.53 6.89 -6.26
CA MET A 131 20.45 5.82 -6.62
C MET A 131 21.24 6.13 -7.91
N PHE A 132 20.57 6.65 -8.94
CA PHE A 132 21.25 7.06 -10.18
C PHE A 132 22.26 8.18 -9.95
N LYS A 133 21.94 9.14 -9.07
CA LYS A 133 22.88 10.23 -8.71
C LYS A 133 24.06 9.75 -7.87
N LEU A 134 23.88 8.72 -7.04
CA LEU A 134 24.96 8.15 -6.23
C LEU A 134 25.87 7.26 -7.05
N SER A 135 25.32 6.33 -7.81
CA SER A 135 26.07 5.39 -8.66
C SER A 135 25.15 4.75 -9.70
N TRP A 136 25.22 5.26 -10.94
CA TRP A 136 24.43 4.72 -12.04
C TRP A 136 24.77 3.26 -12.36
N GLN A 137 26.04 2.85 -12.17
CA GLN A 137 26.51 1.49 -12.42
C GLN A 137 25.86 0.48 -11.48
N ILE A 138 25.88 0.77 -10.16
CA ILE A 138 25.25 -0.09 -9.15
C ILE A 138 23.73 -0.16 -9.37
N THR A 139 23.12 0.97 -9.74
CA THR A 139 21.67 1.03 -10.01
C THR A 139 21.29 0.15 -11.19
N LEU A 140 22.05 0.19 -12.29
CA LEU A 140 21.80 -0.67 -13.46
C LEU A 140 21.94 -2.16 -13.13
N VAL A 141 23.00 -2.53 -12.40
CA VAL A 141 23.19 -3.92 -11.97
C VAL A 141 22.05 -4.38 -11.08
N SER A 142 21.63 -3.55 -10.12
CA SER A 142 20.49 -3.86 -9.25
C SER A 142 19.18 -4.03 -10.03
N LEU A 143 18.95 -3.16 -11.02
CA LEU A 143 17.77 -3.26 -11.90
C LEU A 143 17.81 -4.53 -12.77
N ALA A 144 18.98 -4.91 -13.26
CA ALA A 144 19.17 -6.12 -14.04
C ALA A 144 18.98 -7.40 -13.21
N LEU A 145 19.26 -7.35 -11.91
CA LEU A 145 19.01 -8.47 -10.99
C LEU A 145 17.53 -8.61 -10.61
N LEU A 146 16.73 -7.55 -10.71
CA LEU A 146 15.32 -7.56 -10.32
C LEU A 146 14.49 -8.64 -11.05
N PRO A 147 14.56 -8.80 -12.39
CA PRO A 147 13.84 -9.86 -13.08
C PRO A 147 14.29 -11.26 -12.66
N LEU A 148 15.54 -11.46 -12.25
CA LEU A 148 16.06 -12.73 -11.76
C LEU A 148 15.32 -13.19 -10.49
N PHE A 149 14.89 -12.29 -9.63
CA PHE A 149 14.08 -12.59 -8.45
C PHE A 149 12.57 -12.67 -8.77
N VAL A 150 12.07 -11.81 -9.64
CA VAL A 150 10.65 -11.72 -9.96
C VAL A 150 10.17 -12.93 -10.78
N LEU A 151 10.99 -13.45 -11.71
CA LEU A 151 10.61 -14.57 -12.57
C LEU A 151 10.37 -15.87 -11.76
N PRO A 152 11.28 -16.31 -10.88
CA PRO A 152 11.04 -17.47 -10.03
C PRO A 152 9.86 -17.26 -9.08
N ALA A 153 9.73 -16.07 -8.45
CA ALA A 153 8.62 -15.76 -7.55
C ALA A 153 7.26 -15.86 -8.25
N ARG A 154 7.15 -15.38 -9.49
CA ARG A 154 5.93 -15.52 -10.32
C ARG A 154 5.65 -16.96 -10.71
N TRP A 155 6.68 -17.75 -11.01
CA TRP A 155 6.53 -19.15 -11.36
C TRP A 155 6.05 -19.97 -10.16
N PHE A 156 6.70 -19.83 -9.00
CA PHE A 156 6.28 -20.47 -7.76
C PHE A 156 4.88 -20.03 -7.32
N GLY A 157 4.56 -18.75 -7.40
CA GLY A 157 3.24 -18.22 -7.04
C GLY A 157 2.11 -18.75 -7.94
N ARG A 158 2.38 -19.04 -9.22
CA ARG A 158 1.41 -19.72 -10.11
C ARG A 158 1.21 -21.17 -9.72
N LYS A 159 2.29 -21.90 -9.42
CA LYS A 159 2.25 -23.30 -9.01
C LYS A 159 1.52 -23.47 -7.67
N LEU A 160 1.81 -22.58 -6.71
CA LEU A 160 1.18 -22.58 -5.40
C LEU A 160 -0.34 -22.34 -5.51
N ARG A 161 -0.78 -21.40 -6.33
CA ARG A 161 -2.20 -21.14 -6.57
C ARG A 161 -2.93 -22.34 -7.18
N ALA A 162 -2.28 -23.06 -8.07
CA ALA A 162 -2.85 -24.29 -8.65
C ALA A 162 -3.08 -25.36 -7.57
N ILE A 163 -2.07 -25.61 -6.70
CA ILE A 163 -2.14 -26.58 -5.61
C ILE A 163 -3.21 -26.15 -4.58
N THR A 164 -3.25 -24.88 -4.22
CA THR A 164 -4.25 -24.35 -3.28
C THR A 164 -5.66 -24.51 -3.80
N ARG A 165 -5.89 -24.24 -5.10
CA ARG A 165 -7.19 -24.43 -5.74
C ARG A 165 -7.63 -25.91 -5.75
N GLU A 166 -6.71 -26.82 -6.00
CA GLU A 166 -6.94 -28.26 -5.95
C GLU A 166 -7.29 -28.71 -4.53
N SER A 167 -6.58 -28.24 -3.52
CA SER A 167 -6.86 -28.47 -2.10
C SER A 167 -8.25 -27.98 -1.68
N TYR A 168 -8.67 -26.77 -2.14
CA TYR A 168 -10.03 -26.27 -1.89
C TYR A 168 -11.10 -27.14 -2.55
N ASN A 169 -10.86 -27.60 -3.79
CA ASN A 169 -11.81 -28.46 -4.49
C ASN A 169 -11.93 -29.84 -3.82
N LEU A 170 -10.83 -30.42 -3.34
CA LEU A 170 -10.83 -31.67 -2.59
C LEU A 170 -11.55 -31.53 -1.24
N ASN A 171 -11.34 -30.45 -0.51
CA ASN A 171 -12.05 -30.18 0.74
C ASN A 171 -13.55 -29.95 0.51
N ALA A 172 -13.92 -29.28 -0.57
CA ALA A 172 -15.32 -29.12 -0.95
C ALA A 172 -15.97 -30.45 -1.35
N ALA A 173 -15.24 -31.33 -2.04
CA ALA A 173 -15.71 -32.68 -2.38
C ALA A 173 -15.86 -33.59 -1.16
N MET A 174 -14.97 -33.47 -0.16
CA MET A 174 -15.07 -34.22 1.10
C MET A 174 -16.23 -33.76 2.00
N ASN A 175 -16.58 -32.49 1.95
CA ASN A 175 -17.69 -31.94 2.75
C ASN A 175 -19.07 -32.13 2.10
N ASN A 176 -19.17 -32.54 0.84
CA ASN A 176 -20.41 -32.69 0.10
C ASN A 176 -21.13 -34.06 0.31
N PRO A 177 -20.50 -35.17 0.76
CA PRO A 177 -21.24 -36.43 0.98
C PRO A 177 -21.89 -36.55 2.36
N MET A 178 -21.98 -35.48 3.17
CA MET A 178 -22.60 -35.52 4.49
C MET A 178 -23.99 -34.85 4.58
N ASN A 179 -24.68 -34.61 3.44
CA ASN A 179 -26.09 -34.19 3.41
C ASN A 179 -26.91 -35.14 2.55
#